data_46600cd27b445fb8f96acade40777f16
#
_entry.id   46600cd27b445fb8f96acade40777f16
#
_cell.length_a   1.000
_cell.length_b   1.000
_cell.length_c   1.000
_cell.angle_alpha   90.00
_cell.angle_beta   90.00
_cell.angle_gamma   90.00
#
_symmetry.space_group_name_H-M   'P 1'
#
loop_
_entity.id
_entity.type
_entity.pdbx_description
1 polymer ?
#
loop_
_entity_poly.entity_id
_entity_poly.type
_entity_poly.pdbx_seq_one_letter_code
_entity_poly.pdbx_strand_id
1 'polypeptide(L)'
;MEIRAKSAGFCFGVQRAVDSVYKELEENSGEIYTFGPIIHNEQVVEDLNKRGIEVIDTVEQLKEIKEGTVVIRSHGVAKEIYDILEQQKLKMVDATCPFVKKIHNIVLDESNNGKTIIIIGNDNHPEVEGIKGWVVGEAIVIKDEEDIEKIDSFRNESICI
;
A
#
# COMPACT_ATOMS: atom_id res chain seq x y z
N MET A 1 -31.68 2.40 -24.60
CA MET A 1 -31.93 2.92 -23.23
C MET A 1 -30.64 2.71 -22.45
N GLU A 2 -30.01 3.76 -22.00
CA GLU A 2 -28.79 3.69 -21.19
C GLU A 2 -29.18 3.67 -19.70
N ILE A 3 -28.68 2.69 -18.95
CA ILE A 3 -28.95 2.57 -17.53
C ILE A 3 -27.63 2.71 -16.78
N ARG A 4 -27.51 3.75 -15.94
CA ARG A 4 -26.35 3.97 -15.08
C ARG A 4 -26.64 3.49 -13.66
N ALA A 5 -25.71 2.72 -13.07
CA ALA A 5 -25.79 2.33 -11.67
C ALA A 5 -25.75 3.56 -10.74
N LYS A 6 -26.49 3.52 -9.61
CA LYS A 6 -26.52 4.63 -8.65
C LYS A 6 -25.16 4.84 -7.95
N SER A 7 -24.37 3.78 -7.81
CA SER A 7 -23.04 3.77 -7.17
C SER A 7 -21.91 3.53 -8.18
N ALA A 8 -22.01 4.13 -9.38
CA ALA A 8 -20.94 4.05 -10.37
C ALA A 8 -19.79 4.97 -10.00
N GLY A 9 -18.55 4.48 -10.09
CA GLY A 9 -17.32 5.23 -9.81
C GLY A 9 -16.35 4.46 -8.91
N PHE A 10 -15.35 5.18 -8.41
CA PHE A 10 -14.38 4.64 -7.47
C PHE A 10 -15.00 4.40 -6.08
N CYS A 11 -14.51 3.39 -5.37
CA CYS A 11 -14.82 3.26 -3.95
C CYS A 11 -14.19 4.43 -3.16
N PHE A 12 -14.63 4.63 -1.91
CA PHE A 12 -14.16 5.71 -1.06
C PHE A 12 -12.61 5.76 -0.94
N GLY A 13 -11.96 4.59 -0.74
CA GLY A 13 -10.51 4.53 -0.56
C GLY A 13 -9.74 4.94 -1.81
N VAL A 14 -10.18 4.47 -2.98
CA VAL A 14 -9.61 4.82 -4.28
C VAL A 14 -9.86 6.30 -4.63
N GLN A 15 -11.08 6.79 -4.44
CA GLN A 15 -11.39 8.20 -4.68
C GLN A 15 -10.51 9.12 -3.83
N ARG A 16 -10.40 8.83 -2.52
CA ARG A 16 -9.55 9.59 -1.61
C ARG A 16 -8.08 9.62 -2.06
N ALA A 17 -7.55 8.49 -2.55
CA ALA A 17 -6.17 8.41 -3.01
C ALA A 17 -5.95 9.30 -4.24
N VAL A 18 -6.84 9.23 -5.21
CA VAL A 18 -6.81 10.06 -6.42
C VAL A 18 -6.93 11.55 -6.05
N ASP A 19 -7.90 11.92 -5.22
CA ASP A 19 -8.11 13.30 -4.79
C ASP A 19 -6.88 13.86 -4.05
N SER A 20 -6.19 13.02 -3.26
CA SER A 20 -4.97 13.43 -2.55
C SER A 20 -3.85 13.84 -3.51
N VAL A 21 -3.66 13.13 -4.62
CA VAL A 21 -2.64 13.45 -5.62
C VAL A 21 -2.99 14.72 -6.38
N TYR A 22 -4.24 14.86 -6.82
CA TYR A 22 -4.67 16.08 -7.51
C TYR A 22 -4.57 17.31 -6.60
N LYS A 23 -4.89 17.16 -5.33
CA LYS A 23 -4.70 18.23 -4.34
C LYS A 23 -3.23 18.65 -4.22
N GLU A 24 -2.32 17.67 -4.16
CA GLU A 24 -0.88 17.98 -4.12
C GLU A 24 -0.43 18.71 -5.40
N LEU A 25 -0.95 18.35 -6.56
CA LEU A 25 -0.67 19.06 -7.82
C LEU A 25 -1.13 20.52 -7.81
N GLU A 26 -2.24 20.82 -7.15
CA GLU A 26 -2.79 22.18 -7.06
C GLU A 26 -2.06 23.04 -6.01
N GLU A 27 -1.64 22.43 -4.90
CA GLU A 27 -1.06 23.13 -3.74
C GLU A 27 0.46 23.23 -3.77
N ASN A 28 1.14 22.37 -4.54
CA ASN A 28 2.60 22.27 -4.59
C ASN A 28 3.17 22.62 -5.96
N SER A 29 4.31 23.35 -5.93
CA SER A 29 5.11 23.66 -7.12
C SER A 29 6.36 22.79 -7.26
N GLY A 30 6.59 21.86 -6.32
CA GLY A 30 7.75 20.96 -6.32
C GLY A 30 7.46 19.64 -7.04
N GLU A 31 8.49 18.81 -7.13
CA GLU A 31 8.37 17.47 -7.71
C GLU A 31 7.47 16.58 -6.86
N ILE A 32 6.62 15.81 -7.52
CA ILE A 32 5.68 14.88 -6.89
C ILE A 32 5.93 13.50 -7.47
N TYR A 33 6.11 12.55 -6.56
CA TYR A 33 6.31 11.13 -6.87
C TYR A 33 5.18 10.31 -6.27
N THR A 34 4.81 9.20 -6.91
CA THR A 34 4.00 8.17 -6.25
C THR A 34 4.82 6.92 -6.05
N PHE A 35 4.76 6.32 -4.85
CA PHE A 35 5.41 5.04 -4.61
C PHE A 35 4.47 3.91 -5.06
N GLY A 36 4.77 3.38 -6.25
CA GLY A 36 3.89 2.56 -7.05
C GLY A 36 2.73 3.34 -7.68
N PRO A 37 1.99 2.74 -8.63
CA PRO A 37 0.81 3.36 -9.22
C PRO A 37 -0.22 3.65 -8.14
N ILE A 38 -0.76 4.89 -8.12
CA ILE A 38 -1.67 5.35 -7.05
C ILE A 38 -2.90 4.44 -6.89
N ILE A 39 -3.39 3.92 -8.01
CA ILE A 39 -4.47 2.94 -8.12
C ILE A 39 -4.24 2.06 -9.35
N HIS A 40 -4.90 0.90 -9.43
CA HIS A 40 -4.91 0.05 -10.63
C HIS A 40 -5.84 0.61 -11.72
N ASN A 41 -5.47 1.74 -12.31
CA ASN A 41 -6.17 2.35 -13.43
C ASN A 41 -5.18 3.09 -14.33
N GLU A 42 -4.88 2.51 -15.49
CA GLU A 42 -3.89 3.04 -16.44
C GLU A 42 -4.20 4.46 -16.89
N GLN A 43 -5.47 4.79 -17.11
CA GLN A 43 -5.87 6.13 -17.57
C GLN A 43 -5.56 7.19 -16.52
N VAL A 44 -5.79 6.88 -15.23
CA VAL A 44 -5.45 7.80 -14.13
C VAL A 44 -3.94 7.96 -14.03
N VAL A 45 -3.20 6.86 -14.09
CA VAL A 45 -1.72 6.89 -14.03
C VAL A 45 -1.14 7.70 -15.19
N GLU A 46 -1.65 7.50 -16.42
CA GLU A 46 -1.22 8.28 -17.59
C GLU A 46 -1.54 9.77 -17.45
N ASP A 47 -2.72 10.14 -16.93
CA ASP A 47 -3.05 11.55 -16.71
C ASP A 47 -2.11 12.19 -15.70
N LEU A 48 -1.81 11.50 -14.60
CA LEU A 48 -0.87 11.96 -13.59
C LEU A 48 0.55 12.12 -14.16
N ASN A 49 1.03 11.16 -14.95
CA ASN A 49 2.32 11.26 -15.63
C ASN A 49 2.40 12.45 -16.58
N LYS A 50 1.34 12.72 -17.38
CA LYS A 50 1.25 13.90 -18.25
C LYS A 50 1.30 15.22 -17.48
N ARG A 51 0.93 15.21 -16.21
CA ARG A 51 1.00 16.37 -15.29
C ARG A 51 2.33 16.47 -14.54
N GLY A 52 3.28 15.59 -14.85
CA GLY A 52 4.63 15.62 -14.27
C GLY A 52 4.81 14.83 -12.98
N ILE A 53 3.85 13.95 -12.61
CA ILE A 53 4.05 13.02 -11.50
C ILE A 53 4.81 11.81 -12.00
N GLU A 54 5.88 11.47 -11.30
CA GLU A 54 6.68 10.29 -11.59
C GLU A 54 6.27 9.13 -10.67
N VAL A 55 6.16 7.93 -11.25
CA VAL A 55 5.94 6.68 -10.50
C VAL A 55 7.30 6.06 -10.19
N ILE A 56 7.57 5.81 -8.92
CA ILE A 56 8.75 5.09 -8.44
C ILE A 56 8.30 3.76 -7.84
N ASP A 57 8.98 2.69 -8.18
CA ASP A 57 8.55 1.33 -7.82
C ASP A 57 9.52 0.62 -6.86
N THR A 58 10.73 1.17 -6.67
CA THR A 58 11.75 0.51 -5.87
C THR A 58 12.29 1.39 -4.74
N VAL A 59 12.83 0.73 -3.71
CA VAL A 59 13.50 1.39 -2.58
C VAL A 59 14.73 2.16 -3.04
N GLU A 60 15.43 1.66 -4.06
CA GLU A 60 16.61 2.31 -4.63
C GLU A 60 16.23 3.65 -5.25
N GLN A 61 15.19 3.69 -6.08
CA GLN A 61 14.66 4.93 -6.65
C GLN A 61 14.23 5.91 -5.55
N LEU A 62 13.52 5.41 -4.50
CA LEU A 62 13.12 6.23 -3.37
C LEU A 62 14.33 6.88 -2.66
N LYS A 63 15.42 6.13 -2.47
CA LYS A 63 16.64 6.63 -1.82
C LYS A 63 17.39 7.69 -2.64
N GLU A 64 17.17 7.73 -3.94
CA GLU A 64 17.75 8.74 -4.83
C GLU A 64 17.07 10.10 -4.73
N ILE A 65 15.81 10.15 -4.30
CA ILE A 65 15.05 11.40 -4.14
C ILE A 65 15.63 12.23 -3.00
N LYS A 66 15.92 13.49 -3.27
CA LYS A 66 16.49 14.43 -2.29
C LYS A 66 15.50 15.48 -1.81
N GLU A 67 14.52 15.80 -2.64
CA GLU A 67 13.47 16.79 -2.35
C GLU A 67 12.18 16.42 -3.07
N GLY A 68 11.06 17.00 -2.68
CA GLY A 68 9.76 16.76 -3.27
C GLY A 68 8.77 16.10 -2.32
N THR A 69 7.61 15.74 -2.88
CA THR A 69 6.53 15.05 -2.16
C THR A 69 6.38 13.64 -2.67
N VAL A 70 6.37 12.66 -1.77
CA VAL A 70 6.09 11.26 -2.11
C VAL A 70 4.69 10.90 -1.63
N VAL A 71 3.83 10.47 -2.55
CA VAL A 71 2.47 10.00 -2.25
C VAL A 71 2.47 8.49 -2.16
N ILE A 72 2.05 7.96 -1.01
CA ILE A 72 1.86 6.52 -0.80
C ILE A 72 0.55 6.08 -1.46
N ARG A 73 0.60 5.04 -2.29
CA ARG A 73 -0.54 4.48 -3.03
C ARG A 73 -1.67 3.96 -2.13
N SER A 74 -2.87 3.78 -2.72
CA SER A 74 -4.08 3.32 -1.99
C SER A 74 -3.94 1.95 -1.33
N HIS A 75 -3.12 1.05 -1.89
CA HIS A 75 -2.87 -0.30 -1.37
C HIS A 75 -1.95 -0.34 -0.14
N GLY A 76 -1.38 0.83 0.22
CA GLY A 76 -0.35 0.91 1.23
C GLY A 76 0.99 0.32 0.78
N VAL A 77 1.96 0.40 1.67
CA VAL A 77 3.33 -0.08 1.47
C VAL A 77 3.87 -0.66 2.78
N ALA A 78 4.99 -1.36 2.71
CA ALA A 78 5.71 -1.85 3.88
C ALA A 78 6.14 -0.69 4.80
N LYS A 79 6.26 -0.97 6.09
CA LYS A 79 6.67 0.01 7.11
C LYS A 79 8.03 0.65 6.79
N GLU A 80 8.96 -0.12 6.21
CA GLU A 80 10.28 0.35 5.79
C GLU A 80 10.20 1.61 4.90
N ILE A 81 9.21 1.71 4.03
CA ILE A 81 9.05 2.86 3.14
C ILE A 81 8.77 4.14 3.94
N TYR A 82 7.94 4.05 4.97
CA TYR A 82 7.69 5.18 5.88
C TYR A 82 8.95 5.59 6.62
N ASP A 83 9.72 4.61 7.12
CA ASP A 83 10.97 4.85 7.85
C ASP A 83 12.03 5.54 6.95
N ILE A 84 12.12 5.15 5.67
CA ILE A 84 13.02 5.79 4.68
C ILE A 84 12.60 7.24 4.41
N LEU A 85 11.30 7.48 4.16
CA LEU A 85 10.77 8.82 3.89
C LEU A 85 11.03 9.78 5.07
N GLU A 86 10.84 9.28 6.30
CA GLU A 86 11.11 10.05 7.52
C GLU A 86 12.62 10.37 7.67
N GLN A 87 13.50 9.38 7.45
CA GLN A 87 14.94 9.57 7.50
C GLN A 87 15.44 10.58 6.47
N GLN A 88 14.89 10.57 5.26
CA GLN A 88 15.20 11.51 4.20
C GLN A 88 14.55 12.89 4.39
N LYS A 89 13.62 13.00 5.35
CA LYS A 89 12.83 14.23 5.60
C LYS A 89 12.04 14.70 4.39
N LEU A 90 11.62 13.77 3.54
CA LEU A 90 10.74 14.06 2.41
C LEU A 90 9.32 14.33 2.88
N LYS A 91 8.63 15.23 2.19
CA LYS A 91 7.20 15.42 2.43
C LYS A 91 6.46 14.16 1.99
N MET A 92 5.68 13.57 2.89
CA MET A 92 4.89 12.37 2.62
C MET A 92 3.40 12.68 2.66
N VAL A 93 2.68 12.21 1.65
CA VAL A 93 1.20 12.18 1.62
C VAL A 93 0.76 10.73 1.62
N ASP A 94 0.18 10.29 2.72
CA ASP A 94 -0.27 8.91 2.85
C ASP A 94 -1.72 8.75 2.35
N ALA A 95 -1.84 8.29 1.10
CA ALA A 95 -3.12 8.01 0.47
C ALA A 95 -3.60 6.56 0.68
N THR A 96 -2.94 5.78 1.54
CA THR A 96 -3.36 4.41 1.89
C THR A 96 -4.82 4.38 2.34
N CYS A 97 -5.60 3.47 1.78
CA CYS A 97 -6.99 3.26 2.18
C CYS A 97 -7.09 3.02 3.71
N PRO A 98 -8.01 3.71 4.42
CA PRO A 98 -8.15 3.52 5.87
C PRO A 98 -8.41 2.07 6.31
N PHE A 99 -9.06 1.28 5.46
CA PHE A 99 -9.27 -0.15 5.73
C PHE A 99 -7.96 -0.93 5.65
N VAL A 100 -7.09 -0.62 4.70
CA VAL A 100 -5.75 -1.23 4.59
C VAL A 100 -4.88 -0.81 5.78
N LYS A 101 -4.90 0.47 6.18
CA LYS A 101 -4.20 0.92 7.40
C LYS A 101 -4.65 0.17 8.65
N LYS A 102 -5.95 -0.12 8.76
CA LYS A 102 -6.46 -0.92 9.87
C LYS A 102 -5.87 -2.32 9.88
N ILE A 103 -5.72 -2.95 8.71
CA ILE A 103 -5.08 -4.27 8.59
C ILE A 103 -3.60 -4.18 8.99
N HIS A 104 -2.87 -3.17 8.52
CA HIS A 104 -1.48 -2.93 8.91
C HIS A 104 -1.32 -2.84 10.44
N ASN A 105 -2.20 -2.09 11.12
CA ASN A 105 -2.15 -1.97 12.57
C ASN A 105 -2.48 -3.31 13.26
N ILE A 106 -3.47 -4.06 12.76
CA ILE A 106 -3.82 -5.38 13.32
C ILE A 106 -2.63 -6.33 13.24
N VAL A 107 -2.01 -6.47 12.06
CA VAL A 107 -0.89 -7.42 11.91
C VAL A 107 0.33 -6.99 12.74
N LEU A 108 0.59 -5.70 12.86
CA LEU A 108 1.65 -5.16 13.72
C LEU A 108 1.39 -5.48 15.21
N ASP A 109 0.19 -5.19 15.68
CA ASP A 109 -0.18 -5.41 17.08
C ASP A 109 -0.20 -6.90 17.43
N GLU A 110 -0.79 -7.74 16.57
CA GLU A 110 -0.90 -9.16 16.82
C GLU A 110 0.45 -9.89 16.72
N SER A 111 1.31 -9.49 15.80
CA SER A 111 2.68 -10.02 15.71
C SER A 111 3.56 -9.57 16.88
N ASN A 112 3.42 -8.33 17.36
CA ASN A 112 4.08 -7.87 18.58
C ASN A 112 3.62 -8.66 19.82
N ASN A 113 2.38 -9.14 19.83
CA ASN A 113 1.86 -10.01 20.89
C ASN A 113 2.28 -11.49 20.72
N GLY A 114 3.18 -11.80 19.80
CA GLY A 114 3.74 -13.12 19.57
C GLY A 114 2.83 -14.08 18.81
N LYS A 115 1.83 -13.56 18.09
CA LYS A 115 0.98 -14.39 17.22
C LYS A 115 1.65 -14.60 15.86
N THR A 116 1.48 -15.80 15.33
CA THR A 116 1.82 -16.11 13.93
C THR A 116 0.76 -15.48 13.01
N ILE A 117 1.21 -14.68 12.05
CA ILE A 117 0.32 -14.02 11.09
C ILE A 117 0.16 -14.89 9.85
N ILE A 118 -1.08 -15.18 9.49
CA ILE A 118 -1.45 -15.91 8.28
C ILE A 118 -2.22 -14.95 7.36
N ILE A 119 -1.79 -14.83 6.11
CA ILE A 119 -2.43 -14.01 5.10
C ILE A 119 -2.97 -14.92 3.99
N ILE A 120 -4.26 -14.88 3.74
CA ILE A 120 -4.86 -15.60 2.61
C ILE A 120 -4.83 -14.67 1.39
N GLY A 121 -4.00 -14.99 0.40
CA GLY A 121 -3.82 -14.15 -0.78
C GLY A 121 -2.67 -14.57 -1.68
N ASN A 122 -2.39 -13.75 -2.68
CA ASN A 122 -1.25 -13.95 -3.58
C ASN A 122 -0.03 -13.20 -3.00
N ASP A 123 1.06 -13.92 -2.77
CA ASP A 123 2.29 -13.39 -2.16
C ASP A 123 2.88 -12.18 -2.92
N ASN A 124 2.74 -12.18 -4.24
CA ASN A 124 3.23 -11.11 -5.12
C ASN A 124 2.21 -9.97 -5.31
N HIS A 125 1.09 -9.96 -4.58
CA HIS A 125 0.13 -8.87 -4.68
C HIS A 125 0.62 -7.66 -3.87
N PRO A 126 0.63 -6.43 -4.43
CA PRO A 126 1.15 -5.24 -3.75
C PRO A 126 0.57 -4.97 -2.36
N GLU A 127 -0.70 -5.31 -2.14
CA GLU A 127 -1.35 -5.18 -0.83
C GLU A 127 -0.82 -6.21 0.17
N VAL A 128 -0.60 -7.47 -0.27
CA VAL A 128 -0.02 -8.53 0.55
C VAL A 128 1.42 -8.21 0.93
N GLU A 129 2.23 -7.74 -0.03
CA GLU A 129 3.59 -7.27 0.23
C GLU A 129 3.59 -6.11 1.25
N GLY A 130 2.67 -5.16 1.09
CA GLY A 130 2.47 -4.07 2.03
C GLY A 130 2.17 -4.59 3.45
N ILE A 131 1.19 -5.49 3.60
CA ILE A 131 0.80 -6.08 4.88
C ILE A 131 1.96 -6.85 5.53
N LYS A 132 2.67 -7.68 4.76
CA LYS A 132 3.85 -8.43 5.24
C LYS A 132 4.90 -7.51 5.86
N GLY A 133 5.11 -6.35 5.27
CA GLY A 133 6.09 -5.37 5.75
C GLY A 133 5.73 -4.69 7.08
N TRP A 134 4.55 -4.97 7.64
CA TRP A 134 4.13 -4.51 8.97
C TRP A 134 4.19 -5.61 10.03
N VAL A 135 4.42 -6.86 9.62
CA VAL A 135 4.53 -8.00 10.55
C VAL A 135 5.89 -8.00 11.22
N VAL A 136 5.91 -8.19 12.54
CA VAL A 136 7.15 -8.43 13.30
C VAL A 136 7.51 -9.90 13.18
N GLY A 137 8.57 -10.20 12.45
CA GLY A 137 8.94 -11.54 12.03
C GLY A 137 8.44 -11.88 10.63
N GLU A 138 7.95 -13.09 10.44
CA GLU A 138 7.48 -13.59 9.14
C GLU A 138 5.97 -13.82 9.14
N ALA A 139 5.31 -13.52 8.03
CA ALA A 139 3.93 -13.90 7.76
C ALA A 139 3.89 -15.13 6.85
N ILE A 140 2.93 -16.02 7.10
CA ILE A 140 2.67 -17.17 6.23
C ILE A 140 1.60 -16.76 5.22
N VAL A 141 1.92 -16.85 3.93
CA VAL A 141 0.95 -16.57 2.87
C VAL A 141 0.40 -17.87 2.32
N ILE A 142 -0.93 -17.99 2.34
CA ILE A 142 -1.69 -19.13 1.81
C ILE A 142 -2.42 -18.65 0.57
N LYS A 143 -2.02 -19.16 -0.59
CA LYS A 143 -2.65 -18.82 -1.87
C LYS A 143 -3.75 -19.81 -2.25
N ASP A 144 -3.50 -21.09 -2.00
CA ASP A 144 -4.38 -22.19 -2.37
C ASP A 144 -4.30 -23.35 -1.37
N GLU A 145 -5.02 -24.42 -1.64
CA GLU A 145 -5.11 -25.59 -0.74
C GLU A 145 -3.76 -26.30 -0.53
N GLU A 146 -2.85 -26.22 -1.50
CA GLU A 146 -1.52 -26.85 -1.40
C GLU A 146 -0.65 -26.15 -0.34
N ASP A 147 -0.90 -24.87 -0.10
CA ASP A 147 -0.19 -24.08 0.90
C ASP A 147 -0.63 -24.38 2.36
N ILE A 148 -1.73 -25.12 2.56
CA ILE A 148 -2.26 -25.42 3.90
C ILE A 148 -1.24 -26.18 4.76
N GLU A 149 -0.40 -27.00 4.13
CA GLU A 149 0.67 -27.74 4.85
C GLU A 149 1.66 -26.78 5.56
N LYS A 150 1.81 -25.54 5.10
CA LYS A 150 2.67 -24.53 5.72
C LYS A 150 2.25 -24.19 7.15
N ILE A 151 0.97 -24.36 7.50
CA ILE A 151 0.44 -24.05 8.84
C ILE A 151 0.43 -25.24 9.79
N ASP A 152 0.75 -26.44 9.33
CA ASP A 152 0.70 -27.65 10.17
C ASP A 152 1.66 -27.58 11.36
N SER A 153 2.81 -26.91 11.20
CA SER A 153 3.79 -26.71 12.28
C SER A 153 3.29 -25.74 13.37
N PHE A 154 2.28 -24.92 13.08
CA PHE A 154 1.77 -23.86 13.96
C PHE A 154 0.45 -24.21 14.65
N ARG A 155 -0.01 -25.48 14.57
CA ARG A 155 -1.31 -25.93 15.12
C ARG A 155 -1.52 -25.66 16.61
N ASN A 156 -0.43 -25.53 17.37
CA ASN A 156 -0.46 -25.27 18.81
C ASN A 156 -0.08 -23.84 19.17
N GLU A 157 0.06 -22.95 18.18
CA GLU A 157 0.42 -21.55 18.38
C GLU A 157 -0.81 -20.65 18.35
N SER A 158 -0.65 -19.47 18.91
CA SER A 158 -1.67 -18.41 18.76
C SER A 158 -1.50 -17.78 17.38
N ILE A 159 -2.57 -17.81 16.58
CA ILE A 159 -2.55 -17.29 15.20
C ILE A 159 -3.52 -16.13 15.02
N CYS A 160 -3.23 -15.28 14.04
CA CYS A 160 -4.11 -14.24 13.50
C CYS A 160 -4.20 -14.42 11.98
N ILE A 161 -5.42 -14.47 11.43
CA ILE A 161 -5.69 -14.64 9.99
C ILE A 161 -6.35 -13.37 9.46
#